data_e2067e0d871ebca12dfd3aa4430926b2
#
_entry.id   e2067e0d871ebca12dfd3aa4430926b2
#
_cell.length_a   1.000
_cell.length_b   1.000
_cell.length_c   1.000
_cell.angle_alpha   90.00
_cell.angle_beta   90.00
_cell.angle_gamma   90.00
#
_symmetry.space_group_name_H-M   'P 1'
#
loop_
_entity.id
_entity.type
_entity.pdbx_description
1 polymer ?
#
loop_
_entity_poly.entity_id
_entity_poly.type
_entity_poly.pdbx_seq_one_letter_code
_entity_poly.pdbx_strand_id
1 'polypeptide(L)'
;MSDAALINIKNLVNRFGSQTIHDGLNLSIRKNEIIGIVGASGSGKSVLIQSILGLHKPNEGEVIFKGQDIVQMTQEEVLGFYEHWGVMFQGGALFSALSVVENVELPIVEHYDIDKELARQVAVSKLQAVGLDKQAYNKYPSELSGGMVKRVALARAMVLDPDILFLDEPTAGLDPISASAFDDLIISLKENLGLTIVIITHDIDTLVKVCDRVAVLVDKKITVDTLNGIMEHENEWIQNYFHGERMRALKEARQSS
;
A
#
# COMPACT_ATOMS: atom_id res chain seq x y z
N MET A 1 11.52 -19.42 -11.49
CA MET A 1 11.82 -19.26 -10.05
C MET A 1 10.48 -19.27 -9.35
N SER A 2 10.26 -20.09 -8.33
CA SER A 2 8.95 -20.20 -7.67
C SER A 2 8.56 -18.84 -7.08
N ASP A 3 7.38 -18.34 -7.46
CA ASP A 3 6.73 -17.15 -6.89
C ASP A 3 6.44 -17.37 -5.40
N ALA A 4 7.47 -17.25 -4.56
CA ALA A 4 7.31 -17.42 -3.13
C ALA A 4 6.44 -16.28 -2.60
N ALA A 5 5.29 -16.61 -2.02
CA ALA A 5 4.43 -15.65 -1.36
C ALA A 5 5.18 -15.01 -0.20
N LEU A 6 5.18 -13.66 -0.15
CA LEU A 6 5.66 -12.89 1.00
C LEU A 6 4.62 -12.92 2.12
N ILE A 7 3.34 -12.74 1.73
CA ILE A 7 2.19 -12.86 2.63
C ILE A 7 1.23 -13.90 2.06
N ASN A 8 0.73 -14.78 2.92
CA ASN A 8 -0.27 -15.76 2.56
C ASN A 8 -1.41 -15.76 3.59
N ILE A 9 -2.59 -15.37 3.15
CA ILE A 9 -3.80 -15.31 3.96
C ILE A 9 -4.66 -16.51 3.60
N LYS A 10 -5.10 -17.28 4.62
CA LYS A 10 -5.90 -18.49 4.43
C LYS A 10 -7.15 -18.44 5.28
N ASN A 11 -8.32 -18.63 4.63
CA ASN A 11 -9.63 -18.76 5.26
C ASN A 11 -9.93 -17.65 6.28
N LEU A 12 -9.50 -16.41 6.00
CA LEU A 12 -9.67 -15.28 6.91
C LEU A 12 -11.14 -14.93 7.10
N VAL A 13 -11.57 -14.89 8.36
CA VAL A 13 -12.91 -14.47 8.75
C VAL A 13 -12.82 -13.30 9.72
N ASN A 14 -13.48 -12.20 9.38
CA ASN A 14 -13.62 -11.04 10.26
C ASN A 14 -15.09 -10.74 10.52
N ARG A 15 -15.48 -10.66 11.81
CA ARG A 15 -16.83 -10.35 12.26
C ARG A 15 -16.82 -9.23 13.29
N PHE A 16 -17.79 -8.33 13.20
CA PHE A 16 -18.04 -7.28 14.19
C PHE A 16 -19.50 -7.43 14.67
N GLY A 17 -19.66 -7.96 15.88
CA GLY A 17 -20.98 -8.36 16.38
C GLY A 17 -21.62 -9.41 15.46
N SER A 18 -22.79 -9.11 14.92
CA SER A 18 -23.51 -10.00 13.96
C SER A 18 -23.08 -9.80 12.51
N GLN A 19 -22.28 -8.78 12.21
CA GLN A 19 -21.89 -8.46 10.85
C GLN A 19 -20.60 -9.19 10.46
N THR A 20 -20.66 -10.05 9.43
CA THR A 20 -19.49 -10.65 8.81
C THR A 20 -18.97 -9.72 7.71
N ILE A 21 -17.71 -9.36 7.81
CA ILE A 21 -16.98 -8.50 6.83
C ILE A 21 -16.23 -9.36 5.83
N HIS A 22 -15.48 -10.36 6.32
CA HIS A 22 -14.77 -11.34 5.48
C HIS A 22 -15.25 -12.74 5.81
N ASP A 23 -15.44 -13.58 4.80
CA ASP A 23 -15.99 -14.93 4.95
C ASP A 23 -15.10 -15.96 4.22
N GLY A 24 -14.05 -16.43 4.88
CA GLY A 24 -13.11 -17.40 4.33
C GLY A 24 -12.25 -16.83 3.19
N LEU A 25 -11.73 -15.60 3.37
CA LEU A 25 -10.92 -14.90 2.38
C LEU A 25 -9.53 -15.54 2.24
N ASN A 26 -9.10 -15.74 0.99
CA ASN A 26 -7.77 -16.26 0.67
C ASN A 26 -7.03 -15.28 -0.25
N LEU A 27 -5.81 -14.85 0.15
CA LEU A 27 -5.00 -13.90 -0.61
C LEU A 27 -3.53 -14.27 -0.48
N SER A 28 -2.84 -14.34 -1.61
CA SER A 28 -1.39 -14.51 -1.66
C SER A 28 -0.75 -13.28 -2.30
N ILE A 29 0.15 -12.61 -1.59
CA ILE A 29 0.95 -11.49 -2.06
C ILE A 29 2.36 -12.00 -2.32
N ARG A 30 2.84 -11.85 -3.56
CA ARG A 30 4.14 -12.36 -4.01
C ARG A 30 5.24 -11.33 -3.71
N LYS A 31 6.48 -11.81 -3.61
CA LYS A 31 7.62 -10.88 -3.54
C LYS A 31 7.76 -10.09 -4.84
N ASN A 32 8.15 -8.83 -4.71
CA ASN A 32 8.46 -7.93 -5.82
C ASN A 32 7.27 -7.71 -6.78
N GLU A 33 6.02 -7.83 -6.30
CA GLU A 33 4.85 -7.44 -7.06
C GLU A 33 4.22 -6.15 -6.52
N ILE A 34 3.49 -5.47 -7.39
CA ILE A 34 2.52 -4.44 -7.00
C ILE A 34 1.14 -5.04 -7.16
N ILE A 35 0.41 -5.20 -6.04
CA ILE A 35 -0.96 -5.69 -6.06
C ILE A 35 -1.92 -4.56 -5.66
N GLY A 36 -2.92 -4.31 -6.51
CA GLY A 36 -3.99 -3.37 -6.22
C GLY A 36 -5.14 -4.04 -5.47
N ILE A 37 -5.64 -3.46 -4.37
CA ILE A 37 -6.83 -3.92 -3.66
C ILE A 37 -7.97 -2.95 -3.94
N VAL A 38 -9.02 -3.45 -4.57
CA VAL A 38 -10.22 -2.67 -4.91
C VAL A 38 -11.47 -3.30 -4.29
N GLY A 39 -12.54 -2.51 -4.19
CA GLY A 39 -13.84 -2.95 -3.69
C GLY A 39 -14.69 -1.76 -3.28
N ALA A 40 -15.98 -1.96 -3.14
CA ALA A 40 -16.92 -0.93 -2.74
C ALA A 40 -16.54 -0.27 -1.40
N SER A 41 -17.04 0.94 -1.15
CA SER A 41 -16.91 1.55 0.18
C SER A 41 -17.55 0.64 1.22
N GLY A 42 -16.87 0.42 2.35
CA GLY A 42 -17.35 -0.49 3.39
C GLY A 42 -17.17 -1.99 3.09
N SER A 43 -16.55 -2.40 1.97
CA SER A 43 -16.30 -3.81 1.66
C SER A 43 -15.32 -4.52 2.62
N GLY A 44 -14.59 -3.76 3.47
CA GLY A 44 -13.65 -4.32 4.45
C GLY A 44 -12.18 -4.19 4.08
N LYS A 45 -11.79 -3.43 3.05
CA LYS A 45 -10.38 -3.26 2.64
C LYS A 45 -9.48 -2.83 3.80
N SER A 46 -9.91 -1.85 4.60
CA SER A 46 -9.14 -1.39 5.76
C SER A 46 -9.04 -2.47 6.86
N VAL A 47 -10.11 -3.25 7.07
CA VAL A 47 -10.09 -4.37 8.03
C VAL A 47 -9.13 -5.46 7.55
N LEU A 48 -9.07 -5.73 6.25
CA LEU A 48 -8.10 -6.66 5.67
C LEU A 48 -6.66 -6.22 5.95
N ILE A 49 -6.34 -4.95 5.65
CA ILE A 49 -5.01 -4.41 5.93
C ILE A 49 -4.68 -4.43 7.42
N GLN A 50 -5.62 -4.05 8.29
CA GLN A 50 -5.42 -4.13 9.75
C GLN A 50 -5.16 -5.57 10.22
N SER A 51 -5.82 -6.57 9.60
CA SER A 51 -5.56 -7.98 9.91
C SER A 51 -4.16 -8.41 9.45
N ILE A 52 -3.70 -7.94 8.27
CA ILE A 52 -2.35 -8.21 7.76
C ILE A 52 -1.29 -7.57 8.66
N LEU A 53 -1.53 -6.34 9.12
CA LEU A 53 -0.61 -5.60 9.99
C LEU A 53 -0.65 -6.07 11.47
N GLY A 54 -1.49 -7.06 11.83
CA GLY A 54 -1.66 -7.51 13.20
C GLY A 54 -2.35 -6.49 14.13
N LEU A 55 -2.91 -5.41 13.57
CA LEU A 55 -3.66 -4.37 14.30
C LEU A 55 -5.10 -4.81 14.62
N HIS A 56 -5.61 -5.81 13.92
CA HIS A 56 -6.90 -6.45 14.17
C HIS A 56 -6.74 -7.95 14.12
N LYS A 57 -7.13 -8.63 15.20
CA LYS A 57 -7.11 -10.10 15.26
C LYS A 57 -8.34 -10.66 14.59
N PRO A 58 -8.22 -11.43 13.50
CA PRO A 58 -9.35 -12.07 12.84
C PRO A 58 -10.02 -13.10 13.75
N ASN A 59 -11.28 -13.42 13.47
CA ASN A 59 -12.03 -14.45 14.20
C ASN A 59 -11.57 -15.85 13.84
N GLU A 60 -11.22 -16.08 12.57
CA GLU A 60 -10.75 -17.37 12.05
C GLU A 60 -9.75 -17.14 10.91
N GLY A 61 -8.93 -18.16 10.62
CA GLY A 61 -7.96 -18.13 9.53
C GLY A 61 -6.55 -17.78 9.97
N GLU A 62 -5.66 -17.70 9.00
CA GLU A 62 -4.22 -17.48 9.19
C GLU A 62 -3.75 -16.29 8.35
N VAL A 63 -2.78 -15.54 8.87
CA VAL A 63 -2.02 -14.52 8.14
C VAL A 63 -0.55 -14.85 8.27
N ILE A 64 0.02 -15.50 7.26
CA ILE A 64 1.40 -15.96 7.25
C ILE A 64 2.28 -14.93 6.55
N PHE A 65 3.23 -14.32 7.28
CA PHE A 65 4.27 -13.43 6.77
C PHE A 65 5.64 -14.07 6.99
N LYS A 66 6.44 -14.20 5.94
CA LYS A 66 7.77 -14.87 5.99
C LYS A 66 7.74 -16.23 6.68
N GLY A 67 6.63 -16.98 6.55
CA GLY A 67 6.48 -18.32 7.14
C GLY A 67 5.98 -18.34 8.59
N GLN A 68 5.70 -17.20 9.20
CA GLN A 68 5.18 -17.10 10.57
C GLN A 68 3.73 -16.59 10.56
N ASP A 69 2.86 -17.21 11.35
CA ASP A 69 1.45 -16.83 11.47
C ASP A 69 1.28 -15.69 12.48
N ILE A 70 1.06 -14.48 11.97
CA ILE A 70 0.90 -13.25 12.77
C ILE A 70 -0.30 -13.36 13.73
N VAL A 71 -1.35 -14.10 13.35
CA VAL A 71 -2.58 -14.24 14.15
C VAL A 71 -2.31 -14.95 15.50
N GLN A 72 -1.28 -15.81 15.54
CA GLN A 72 -0.88 -16.55 16.72
C GLN A 72 0.12 -15.79 17.60
N MET A 73 0.68 -14.68 17.12
CA MET A 73 1.66 -13.89 17.86
C MET A 73 1.03 -13.07 18.98
N THR A 74 1.81 -12.84 20.01
CA THR A 74 1.52 -11.81 21.01
C THR A 74 1.72 -10.42 20.42
N GLN A 75 1.17 -9.39 21.06
CA GLN A 75 1.39 -8.01 20.62
C GLN A 75 2.87 -7.61 20.60
N GLU A 76 3.65 -8.10 21.56
CA GLU A 76 5.08 -7.83 21.64
C GLU A 76 5.85 -8.45 20.47
N GLU A 77 5.50 -9.68 20.07
CA GLU A 77 6.08 -10.35 18.91
C GLU A 77 5.71 -9.62 17.60
N VAL A 78 4.46 -9.15 17.46
CA VAL A 78 4.02 -8.38 16.29
C VAL A 78 4.77 -7.04 16.17
N LEU A 79 5.10 -6.38 17.29
CA LEU A 79 5.90 -5.15 17.27
C LEU A 79 7.26 -5.34 16.58
N GLY A 80 7.89 -6.52 16.75
CA GLY A 80 9.14 -6.86 16.06
C GLY A 80 9.02 -7.01 14.53
N PHE A 81 7.78 -7.08 14.01
CA PHE A 81 7.53 -7.12 12.56
C PHE A 81 7.29 -5.76 11.93
N TYR A 82 7.05 -4.70 12.73
CA TYR A 82 6.71 -3.38 12.17
C TYR A 82 7.83 -2.75 11.34
N GLU A 83 9.09 -3.12 11.56
CA GLU A 83 10.20 -2.68 10.70
C GLU A 83 10.10 -3.24 9.28
N HIS A 84 9.41 -4.39 9.10
CA HIS A 84 9.21 -5.02 7.79
C HIS A 84 8.05 -4.39 6.99
N TRP A 85 7.26 -3.50 7.60
CA TRP A 85 6.06 -2.92 7.01
C TRP A 85 6.13 -1.40 6.94
N GLY A 86 6.05 -0.87 5.74
CA GLY A 86 5.85 0.57 5.54
C GLY A 86 4.38 0.87 5.26
N VAL A 87 3.81 1.86 5.92
CA VAL A 87 2.41 2.26 5.71
C VAL A 87 2.32 3.72 5.36
N MET A 88 1.69 4.02 4.23
CA MET A 88 1.33 5.36 3.81
C MET A 88 -0.19 5.51 3.82
N PHE A 89 -0.72 6.33 4.71
CA PHE A 89 -2.15 6.64 4.81
C PHE A 89 -2.60 7.68 3.78
N GLN A 90 -3.87 7.67 3.43
CA GLN A 90 -4.49 8.53 2.40
C GLN A 90 -4.11 10.02 2.51
N GLY A 91 -4.15 10.60 3.71
CA GLY A 91 -3.76 11.99 3.97
C GLY A 91 -2.27 12.22 4.17
N GLY A 92 -1.42 11.17 4.00
CA GLY A 92 -0.01 11.20 4.36
C GLY A 92 0.25 11.10 5.85
N ALA A 93 -0.66 11.52 6.71
CA ALA A 93 -0.59 11.50 8.18
C ALA A 93 0.74 12.04 8.73
N LEU A 94 1.25 13.13 8.15
CA LEU A 94 2.47 13.79 8.63
C LEU A 94 2.20 14.51 9.95
N PHE A 95 3.19 14.48 10.83
CA PHE A 95 3.15 15.24 12.08
C PHE A 95 3.34 16.72 11.76
N SER A 96 2.31 17.53 12.02
CA SER A 96 2.27 18.95 11.67
C SER A 96 3.30 19.80 12.43
N ALA A 97 3.72 19.34 13.61
CA ALA A 97 4.71 19.99 14.46
C ALA A 97 6.17 19.65 14.09
N LEU A 98 6.39 18.70 13.18
CA LEU A 98 7.68 18.26 12.71
C LEU A 98 7.93 18.78 11.29
N SER A 99 9.18 19.15 10.99
CA SER A 99 9.60 19.43 9.63
C SER A 99 9.55 18.17 8.75
N VAL A 100 9.73 18.35 7.45
CA VAL A 100 9.76 17.25 6.48
C VAL A 100 10.81 16.19 6.85
N VAL A 101 12.03 16.61 7.11
CA VAL A 101 13.10 15.67 7.46
C VAL A 101 12.85 15.00 8.81
N GLU A 102 12.36 15.73 9.81
CA GLU A 102 12.01 15.15 11.12
C GLU A 102 10.85 14.14 11.02
N ASN A 103 9.86 14.36 10.14
CA ASN A 103 8.84 13.37 9.87
C ASN A 103 9.40 12.04 9.36
N VAL A 104 10.46 12.08 8.54
CA VAL A 104 11.09 10.88 8.00
C VAL A 104 12.12 10.28 8.97
N GLU A 105 12.78 11.09 9.78
CA GLU A 105 13.68 10.64 10.86
C GLU A 105 12.95 9.87 11.97
N LEU A 106 11.71 10.25 12.27
CA LEU A 106 10.97 9.76 13.43
C LEU A 106 10.95 8.22 13.57
N PRO A 107 10.57 7.43 12.55
CA PRO A 107 10.59 5.98 12.69
C PRO A 107 11.98 5.42 13.02
N ILE A 108 13.04 6.05 12.55
CA ILE A 108 14.41 5.61 12.81
C ILE A 108 14.76 5.76 14.30
N VAL A 109 14.51 6.96 14.85
CA VAL A 109 14.86 7.27 16.25
C VAL A 109 13.95 6.57 17.26
N GLU A 110 12.73 6.15 16.84
CA GLU A 110 11.83 5.34 17.67
C GLU A 110 12.22 3.85 17.70
N HIS A 111 12.84 3.35 16.62
CA HIS A 111 13.20 1.94 16.50
C HIS A 111 14.66 1.64 16.88
N TYR A 112 15.57 2.58 16.64
CA TYR A 112 17.01 2.36 16.79
C TYR A 112 17.65 3.40 17.71
N ASP A 113 18.52 2.95 18.60
CA ASP A 113 19.37 3.82 19.39
C ASP A 113 20.61 4.20 18.56
N ILE A 114 20.45 5.17 17.66
CA ILE A 114 21.51 5.66 16.77
C ILE A 114 21.68 7.17 16.88
N ASP A 115 22.85 7.63 16.43
CA ASP A 115 23.16 9.06 16.39
C ASP A 115 22.19 9.83 15.50
N LYS A 116 21.74 11.01 15.97
CA LYS A 116 20.79 11.87 15.24
C LYS A 116 21.28 12.28 13.86
N GLU A 117 22.59 12.53 13.71
CA GLU A 117 23.14 12.94 12.42
C GLU A 117 23.06 11.79 11.42
N LEU A 118 23.28 10.54 11.87
CA LEU A 118 23.13 9.35 11.03
C LEU A 118 21.64 9.15 10.65
N ALA A 119 20.71 9.28 11.61
CA ALA A 119 19.28 9.21 11.33
C ALA A 119 18.86 10.24 10.27
N ARG A 120 19.37 11.48 10.40
CA ARG A 120 19.12 12.55 9.44
C ARG A 120 19.66 12.22 8.04
N GLN A 121 20.86 11.67 7.94
CA GLN A 121 21.45 11.28 6.65
C GLN A 121 20.61 10.19 5.96
N VAL A 122 20.14 9.19 6.71
CA VAL A 122 19.22 8.15 6.19
C VAL A 122 17.93 8.79 5.70
N ALA A 123 17.30 9.65 6.50
CA ALA A 123 16.06 10.34 6.12
C ALA A 123 16.23 11.18 4.85
N VAL A 124 17.33 11.93 4.76
CA VAL A 124 17.68 12.72 3.56
C VAL A 124 17.83 11.83 2.33
N SER A 125 18.47 10.67 2.47
CA SER A 125 18.60 9.69 1.38
C SER A 125 17.22 9.24 0.85
N LYS A 126 16.27 8.96 1.76
CA LYS A 126 14.89 8.57 1.36
C LYS A 126 14.12 9.72 0.72
N LEU A 127 14.29 10.95 1.22
CA LEU A 127 13.69 12.14 0.60
C LEU A 127 14.24 12.39 -0.81
N GLN A 128 15.52 12.13 -1.04
CA GLN A 128 16.10 12.17 -2.39
C GLN A 128 15.54 11.07 -3.30
N ALA A 129 15.40 9.85 -2.78
CA ALA A 129 14.85 8.71 -3.53
C ALA A 129 13.41 8.96 -4.03
N VAL A 130 12.61 9.72 -3.25
CA VAL A 130 11.26 10.12 -3.70
C VAL A 130 11.24 11.41 -4.53
N GLY A 131 12.41 11.96 -4.88
CA GLY A 131 12.55 13.14 -5.74
C GLY A 131 12.04 14.43 -5.09
N LEU A 132 12.20 14.59 -3.78
CA LEU A 132 11.87 15.83 -3.09
C LEU A 132 13.04 16.82 -3.14
N ASP A 133 12.75 18.10 -3.48
CA ASP A 133 13.75 19.16 -3.50
C ASP A 133 14.32 19.43 -2.09
N LYS A 134 15.64 19.63 -1.99
CA LYS A 134 16.35 19.93 -0.73
C LYS A 134 15.79 21.15 0.00
N GLN A 135 15.28 22.14 -0.72
CA GLN A 135 14.67 23.34 -0.15
C GLN A 135 13.41 23.02 0.70
N ALA A 136 12.82 21.85 0.50
CA ALA A 136 11.64 21.42 1.24
C ALA A 136 11.96 20.73 2.58
N TYR A 137 13.19 20.28 2.83
CA TYR A 137 13.52 19.41 3.96
C TYR A 137 13.25 20.03 5.33
N ASN A 138 13.42 21.34 5.44
CA ASN A 138 13.15 22.07 6.69
C ASN A 138 11.77 22.74 6.73
N LYS A 139 10.92 22.56 5.71
CA LYS A 139 9.54 23.04 5.71
C LYS A 139 8.67 22.17 6.59
N TYR A 140 7.55 22.74 7.02
CA TYR A 140 6.50 22.03 7.73
C TYR A 140 5.44 21.52 6.74
N PRO A 141 4.64 20.50 7.09
CA PRO A 141 3.61 19.95 6.21
C PRO A 141 2.64 20.98 5.64
N SER A 142 2.31 22.03 6.40
CA SER A 142 1.43 23.12 5.96
C SER A 142 1.98 23.99 4.81
N GLU A 143 3.29 23.89 4.55
CA GLU A 143 3.98 24.64 3.50
C GLU A 143 4.18 23.83 2.21
N LEU A 144 3.67 22.60 2.18
CA LEU A 144 3.87 21.67 1.08
C LEU A 144 2.66 21.61 0.15
N SER A 145 2.90 21.35 -1.13
CA SER A 145 1.85 20.92 -2.05
C SER A 145 1.37 19.50 -1.72
N GLY A 146 0.17 19.12 -2.17
CA GLY A 146 -0.37 17.77 -1.96
C GLY A 146 0.57 16.67 -2.46
N GLY A 147 1.18 16.84 -3.63
CA GLY A 147 2.17 15.89 -4.16
C GLY A 147 3.44 15.80 -3.31
N MET A 148 3.92 16.92 -2.75
CA MET A 148 5.06 16.90 -1.83
C MET A 148 4.70 16.17 -0.53
N VAL A 149 3.52 16.39 0.04
CA VAL A 149 3.03 15.64 1.23
C VAL A 149 3.05 14.14 0.97
N LYS A 150 2.56 13.69 -0.19
CA LYS A 150 2.55 12.28 -0.58
C LYS A 150 3.97 11.71 -0.70
N ARG A 151 4.92 12.44 -1.30
CA ARG A 151 6.33 12.04 -1.40
C ARG A 151 6.99 11.91 -0.03
N VAL A 152 6.77 12.86 0.88
CA VAL A 152 7.29 12.79 2.26
C VAL A 152 6.70 11.59 3.01
N ALA A 153 5.40 11.35 2.89
CA ALA A 153 4.73 10.21 3.51
C ALA A 153 5.28 8.87 2.98
N LEU A 154 5.55 8.78 1.67
CA LEU A 154 6.19 7.62 1.07
C LEU A 154 7.62 7.43 1.57
N ALA A 155 8.43 8.50 1.64
CA ALA A 155 9.79 8.46 2.19
C ALA A 155 9.79 7.96 3.64
N ARG A 156 8.85 8.44 4.48
CA ARG A 156 8.69 7.99 5.86
C ARG A 156 8.30 6.51 5.93
N ALA A 157 7.38 6.06 5.08
CA ALA A 157 6.99 4.65 5.02
C ALA A 157 8.14 3.72 4.61
N MET A 158 9.11 4.24 3.85
CA MET A 158 10.26 3.47 3.34
C MET A 158 11.50 3.57 4.23
N VAL A 159 11.49 4.37 5.30
CA VAL A 159 12.74 4.77 5.97
C VAL A 159 13.45 3.63 6.70
N LEU A 160 12.72 2.60 7.12
CA LEU A 160 13.25 1.39 7.76
C LEU A 160 13.58 0.26 6.76
N ASP A 161 13.59 0.53 5.46
CA ASP A 161 13.80 -0.47 4.39
C ASP A 161 12.85 -1.68 4.50
N PRO A 162 11.53 -1.45 4.55
CA PRO A 162 10.57 -2.52 4.76
C PRO A 162 10.52 -3.52 3.60
N ASP A 163 10.12 -4.77 3.89
CA ASP A 163 9.89 -5.78 2.85
C ASP A 163 8.64 -5.51 2.01
N ILE A 164 7.67 -4.79 2.58
CA ILE A 164 6.40 -4.48 1.93
C ILE A 164 5.90 -3.09 2.31
N LEU A 165 5.36 -2.40 1.30
CA LEU A 165 4.68 -1.11 1.47
C LEU A 165 3.18 -1.26 1.28
N PHE A 166 2.40 -0.68 2.18
CA PHE A 166 0.95 -0.51 2.06
C PHE A 166 0.66 0.97 1.77
N LEU A 167 0.09 1.25 0.60
CA LEU A 167 -0.21 2.60 0.13
C LEU A 167 -1.74 2.75 0.05
N ASP A 168 -2.30 3.54 0.97
CA ASP A 168 -3.74 3.81 1.00
C ASP A 168 -4.05 5.09 0.24
N GLU A 169 -4.73 4.94 -0.90
CA GLU A 169 -5.12 6.04 -1.83
C GLU A 169 -3.95 6.99 -2.12
N PRO A 170 -2.82 6.48 -2.67
CA PRO A 170 -1.60 7.27 -2.78
C PRO A 170 -1.74 8.49 -3.69
N THR A 171 -2.54 8.40 -4.74
CA THR A 171 -2.75 9.48 -5.73
C THR A 171 -3.98 10.34 -5.45
N ALA A 172 -4.79 9.98 -4.44
CA ALA A 172 -6.01 10.72 -4.13
C ALA A 172 -5.74 12.20 -3.81
N GLY A 173 -6.51 13.08 -4.46
CA GLY A 173 -6.39 14.54 -4.30
C GLY A 173 -5.26 15.18 -5.10
N LEU A 174 -4.54 14.43 -5.93
CA LEU A 174 -3.58 14.97 -6.88
C LEU A 174 -4.25 15.31 -8.21
N ASP A 175 -3.70 16.28 -8.90
CA ASP A 175 -4.03 16.50 -10.32
C ASP A 175 -3.51 15.33 -11.18
N PRO A 176 -4.04 15.11 -12.40
CA PRO A 176 -3.68 13.95 -13.22
C PRO A 176 -2.18 13.84 -13.55
N ILE A 177 -1.49 14.98 -13.72
CA ILE A 177 -0.05 15.00 -14.03
C ILE A 177 0.75 14.57 -12.81
N SER A 178 0.41 15.12 -11.64
CA SER A 178 1.05 14.76 -10.37
C SER A 178 0.76 13.32 -9.96
N ALA A 179 -0.45 12.81 -10.21
CA ALA A 179 -0.82 11.41 -9.99
C ALA A 179 0.01 10.47 -10.86
N SER A 180 0.08 10.74 -12.17
CA SER A 180 0.90 9.96 -13.10
C SER A 180 2.38 9.96 -12.73
N ALA A 181 2.94 11.10 -12.31
CA ALA A 181 4.33 11.20 -11.85
C ALA A 181 4.57 10.45 -10.52
N PHE A 182 3.56 10.32 -9.66
CA PHE A 182 3.63 9.53 -8.44
C PHE A 182 3.57 8.02 -8.75
N ASP A 183 2.75 7.61 -9.72
CA ASP A 183 2.72 6.23 -10.22
C ASP A 183 4.08 5.81 -10.80
N ASP A 184 4.71 6.67 -11.61
CA ASP A 184 6.04 6.41 -12.17
C ASP A 184 7.10 6.27 -11.06
N LEU A 185 6.99 7.06 -10.00
CA LEU A 185 7.84 6.92 -8.82
C LEU A 185 7.65 5.56 -8.14
N ILE A 186 6.41 5.10 -7.93
CA ILE A 186 6.11 3.79 -7.34
C ILE A 186 6.74 2.67 -8.17
N ILE A 187 6.58 2.69 -9.49
CA ILE A 187 7.18 1.71 -10.40
C ILE A 187 8.70 1.72 -10.27
N SER A 188 9.32 2.90 -10.34
CA SER A 188 10.77 3.05 -10.21
C SER A 188 11.31 2.52 -8.88
N LEU A 189 10.62 2.77 -7.77
CA LEU A 189 11.01 2.27 -6.45
C LEU A 189 10.89 0.74 -6.38
N LYS A 190 9.82 0.15 -6.93
CA LYS A 190 9.67 -1.31 -7.02
C LYS A 190 10.81 -1.93 -7.81
N GLU A 191 11.14 -1.39 -8.97
CA GLU A 191 12.17 -1.93 -9.85
C GLU A 191 13.59 -1.80 -9.29
N ASN A 192 13.91 -0.64 -8.71
CA ASN A 192 15.25 -0.35 -8.21
C ASN A 192 15.55 -0.97 -6.84
N LEU A 193 14.53 -1.11 -5.98
CA LEU A 193 14.68 -1.59 -4.60
C LEU A 193 14.11 -2.99 -4.38
N GLY A 194 13.45 -3.58 -5.37
CA GLY A 194 12.81 -4.90 -5.24
C GLY A 194 11.66 -4.93 -4.24
N LEU A 195 10.94 -3.81 -4.08
CA LEU A 195 9.86 -3.67 -3.11
C LEU A 195 8.63 -4.49 -3.51
N THR A 196 7.97 -5.05 -2.50
CA THR A 196 6.59 -5.54 -2.63
C THR A 196 5.64 -4.43 -2.22
N ILE A 197 4.60 -4.15 -3.01
CA ILE A 197 3.71 -3.01 -2.76
C ILE A 197 2.25 -3.47 -2.84
N VAL A 198 1.48 -3.08 -1.84
CA VAL A 198 0.01 -3.20 -1.82
C VAL A 198 -0.58 -1.81 -1.95
N ILE A 199 -1.37 -1.58 -2.98
CA ILE A 199 -2.05 -0.31 -3.21
C ILE A 199 -3.54 -0.49 -2.98
N ILE A 200 -4.13 0.27 -2.07
CA ILE A 200 -5.58 0.40 -1.95
C ILE A 200 -5.96 1.63 -2.74
N THR A 201 -6.74 1.47 -3.79
CA THR A 201 -7.21 2.60 -4.57
C THR A 201 -8.52 2.30 -5.28
N HIS A 202 -9.25 3.34 -5.61
CA HIS A 202 -10.38 3.31 -6.53
C HIS A 202 -10.04 3.95 -7.88
N ASP A 203 -8.80 4.40 -8.06
CA ASP A 203 -8.33 4.99 -9.31
C ASP A 203 -7.90 3.89 -10.30
N ILE A 204 -8.70 3.77 -11.37
CA ILE A 204 -8.48 2.78 -12.42
C ILE A 204 -7.20 3.05 -13.19
N ASP A 205 -6.83 4.33 -13.41
CA ASP A 205 -5.62 4.71 -14.12
C ASP A 205 -4.37 4.19 -13.40
N THR A 206 -4.31 4.35 -12.06
CA THR A 206 -3.27 3.77 -11.22
C THR A 206 -3.26 2.24 -11.31
N LEU A 207 -4.43 1.57 -11.20
CA LEU A 207 -4.49 0.10 -11.30
C LEU A 207 -3.93 -0.42 -12.64
N VAL A 208 -4.32 0.23 -13.73
CA VAL A 208 -3.89 -0.14 -15.09
C VAL A 208 -2.40 0.07 -15.29
N LYS A 209 -1.86 1.19 -14.74
CA LYS A 209 -0.47 1.61 -14.98
C LYS A 209 0.52 0.87 -14.10
N VAL A 210 0.17 0.62 -12.85
CA VAL A 210 1.13 0.26 -11.80
C VAL A 210 1.02 -1.19 -11.36
N CYS A 211 -0.20 -1.78 -11.32
CA CYS A 211 -0.42 -3.07 -10.68
C CYS A 211 -0.08 -4.26 -11.60
N ASP A 212 0.66 -5.23 -11.06
CA ASP A 212 0.91 -6.53 -11.70
C ASP A 212 -0.35 -7.41 -11.61
N ARG A 213 -1.05 -7.38 -10.45
CA ARG A 213 -2.31 -8.07 -10.19
C ARG A 213 -3.29 -7.18 -9.45
N VAL A 214 -4.57 -7.52 -9.54
CA VAL A 214 -5.65 -6.83 -8.84
C VAL A 214 -6.42 -7.83 -7.98
N ALA A 215 -6.66 -7.46 -6.73
CA ALA A 215 -7.45 -8.18 -5.76
C ALA A 215 -8.77 -7.44 -5.55
N VAL A 216 -9.89 -8.03 -5.95
CA VAL A 216 -11.22 -7.42 -5.85
C VAL A 216 -11.96 -8.00 -4.66
N LEU A 217 -12.28 -7.15 -3.69
CA LEU A 217 -13.04 -7.49 -2.49
C LEU A 217 -14.52 -7.18 -2.71
N VAL A 218 -15.31 -8.22 -2.97
CA VAL A 218 -16.75 -8.16 -3.23
C VAL A 218 -17.43 -9.35 -2.54
N ASP A 219 -18.67 -9.17 -2.07
CA ASP A 219 -19.46 -10.20 -1.40
C ASP A 219 -18.71 -10.94 -0.28
N LYS A 220 -17.90 -10.19 0.51
CA LYS A 220 -17.08 -10.68 1.65
C LYS A 220 -15.96 -11.64 1.25
N LYS A 221 -15.70 -11.80 -0.04
CA LYS A 221 -14.66 -12.64 -0.63
C LYS A 221 -13.71 -11.81 -1.47
N ILE A 222 -12.55 -12.39 -1.78
CA ILE A 222 -11.56 -11.75 -2.62
C ILE A 222 -11.29 -12.61 -3.86
N THR A 223 -11.28 -11.98 -5.02
CA THR A 223 -10.85 -12.57 -6.28
C THR A 223 -9.56 -11.89 -6.71
N VAL A 224 -8.54 -12.65 -7.09
CA VAL A 224 -7.22 -12.12 -7.45
C VAL A 224 -6.80 -12.65 -8.80
N ASP A 225 -6.50 -11.74 -9.72
CA ASP A 225 -5.98 -12.09 -11.05
C ASP A 225 -5.17 -10.91 -11.63
N THR A 226 -4.60 -11.10 -12.82
CA THR A 226 -4.16 -10.00 -13.66
C THR A 226 -5.34 -9.08 -13.95
N LEU A 227 -5.06 -7.83 -14.33
CA LEU A 227 -6.14 -6.90 -14.68
C LEU A 227 -7.06 -7.47 -15.77
N ASN A 228 -6.49 -8.12 -16.79
CA ASN A 228 -7.28 -8.73 -17.87
C ASN A 228 -8.18 -9.85 -17.34
N GLY A 229 -7.67 -10.75 -16.49
CA GLY A 229 -8.47 -11.82 -15.88
C GLY A 229 -9.61 -11.28 -15.00
N ILE A 230 -9.35 -10.22 -14.24
CA ILE A 230 -10.39 -9.54 -13.46
C ILE A 230 -11.49 -8.96 -14.38
N MET A 231 -11.10 -8.37 -15.50
CA MET A 231 -12.05 -7.76 -16.45
C MET A 231 -12.93 -8.78 -17.17
N GLU A 232 -12.52 -10.04 -17.24
CA GLU A 232 -13.29 -11.15 -17.81
C GLU A 232 -14.13 -11.90 -16.76
N HIS A 233 -14.04 -11.50 -15.49
CA HIS A 233 -14.74 -12.17 -14.39
C HIS A 233 -16.26 -11.98 -14.47
N GLU A 234 -17.06 -13.01 -14.19
CA GLU A 234 -18.53 -13.02 -14.35
C GLU A 234 -19.31 -12.20 -13.30
N ASN A 235 -18.67 -11.80 -12.19
CA ASN A 235 -19.35 -11.04 -11.13
C ASN A 235 -19.81 -9.67 -11.64
N GLU A 236 -21.09 -9.36 -11.48
CA GLU A 236 -21.75 -8.15 -12.00
C GLU A 236 -21.10 -6.86 -11.45
N TRP A 237 -20.70 -6.84 -10.16
CA TRP A 237 -20.05 -5.68 -9.58
C TRP A 237 -18.68 -5.41 -10.25
N ILE A 238 -17.89 -6.47 -10.47
CA ILE A 238 -16.59 -6.40 -11.14
C ILE A 238 -16.77 -5.90 -12.58
N GLN A 239 -17.72 -6.45 -13.29
CA GLN A 239 -18.07 -6.03 -14.65
C GLN A 239 -18.41 -4.54 -14.70
N ASN A 240 -19.34 -4.08 -13.83
CA ASN A 240 -19.76 -2.68 -13.80
C ASN A 240 -18.59 -1.74 -13.42
N TYR A 241 -17.72 -2.17 -12.50
CA TYR A 241 -16.57 -1.38 -12.05
C TYR A 241 -15.52 -1.21 -13.17
N PHE A 242 -15.19 -2.29 -13.87
CA PHE A 242 -14.11 -2.28 -14.88
C PHE A 242 -14.60 -2.05 -16.33
N HIS A 243 -15.89 -2.13 -16.63
CA HIS A 243 -16.42 -1.88 -17.99
C HIS A 243 -17.12 -0.51 -18.14
N GLY A 244 -17.04 0.36 -17.14
CA GLY A 244 -17.52 1.74 -17.24
C GLY A 244 -16.84 2.52 -18.38
N GLU A 245 -17.43 3.67 -18.74
CA GLU A 245 -16.96 4.51 -19.88
C GLU A 245 -15.47 4.86 -19.82
N ARG A 246 -14.95 5.11 -18.60
CA ARG A 246 -13.53 5.45 -18.39
C ARG A 246 -12.58 4.32 -18.80
N MET A 247 -12.93 3.06 -18.51
CA MET A 247 -12.12 1.92 -18.92
C MET A 247 -12.17 1.65 -20.43
N ARG A 248 -13.28 1.95 -21.08
CA ARG A 248 -13.36 1.84 -22.55
C ARG A 248 -12.40 2.81 -23.21
N ALA A 249 -12.35 4.07 -22.76
CA ALA A 249 -11.44 5.08 -23.26
C ALA A 249 -9.96 4.70 -23.07
N LEU A 250 -9.60 4.11 -21.92
CA LEU A 250 -8.23 3.63 -21.65
C LEU A 250 -7.82 2.43 -22.54
N LYS A 251 -8.74 1.51 -22.81
CA LYS A 251 -8.49 0.38 -23.74
C LYS A 251 -8.23 0.88 -25.17
N GLU A 252 -9.02 1.83 -25.64
CA GLU A 252 -8.87 2.42 -26.98
C GLU A 252 -7.52 3.15 -27.12
N ALA A 253 -7.11 3.89 -26.09
CA ALA A 253 -5.82 4.58 -26.08
C ALA A 253 -4.62 3.61 -26.12
N ARG A 254 -4.70 2.46 -25.41
CA ARG A 254 -3.63 1.44 -25.41
C ARG A 254 -3.53 0.65 -26.72
N GLN A 255 -4.63 0.46 -27.47
CA GLN A 255 -4.61 -0.23 -28.76
C GLN A 255 -4.08 0.66 -29.88
N SER A 256 -3.98 1.98 -29.63
CA SER A 256 -3.52 2.98 -30.60
C SER A 256 -2.04 3.39 -30.41
N SER A 257 -1.35 2.80 -29.42
CA SER A 257 0.07 3.02 -29.11
C SER A 257 0.90 1.79 -29.37
#